data_ca5f22f80110ad12db8fc56b72cc65cc
#
_entry.id   ca5f22f80110ad12db8fc56b72cc65cc
#
_cell.length_a   1.000
_cell.length_b   1.000
_cell.length_c   1.000
_cell.angle_alpha   90.00
_cell.angle_beta   90.00
_cell.angle_gamma   90.00
#
_symmetry.space_group_name_H-M   'P 1'
#
loop_
_entity.id
_entity.type
_entity.pdbx_description
1 polymer ?
#
loop_
_entity_poly.entity_id
_entity_poly.type
_entity_poly.pdbx_seq_one_letter_code
_entity_poly.pdbx_strand_id
1 'polypeptide(L)'
;DVVKVVGFYNNSPEVEFLYRKNQILNMVSEKTNEEHLTTSIKETVKKLDLSLVDYTTIPDNSITPGRYVFYFEIRNNISKNKVKTIEETLDRAIRKSNLAYDRARKNNKLAQPKIVFLASDTFNLVKESLMKKGISKNQIKVPRVITNNKNILNIVNKNKLKWKSKST
;
A
#
# COMPACT_ATOMS: atom_id res chain seq x y z
N ASP A 1 -1.24 14.41 11.94
CA ASP A 1 -2.54 14.23 11.32
C ASP A 1 -2.94 15.51 10.59
N VAL A 2 -3.65 15.39 9.49
CA VAL A 2 -4.28 16.51 8.75
C VAL A 2 -5.77 16.41 8.99
N VAL A 3 -6.33 17.52 9.45
CA VAL A 3 -7.76 17.62 9.75
C VAL A 3 -8.37 18.78 8.97
N LYS A 4 -9.66 18.68 8.70
CA LYS A 4 -10.47 19.77 8.11
C LYS A 4 -11.37 20.32 9.20
N VAL A 5 -11.40 21.62 9.36
CA VAL A 5 -12.39 22.28 10.19
C VAL A 5 -13.72 22.25 9.44
N VAL A 6 -14.72 21.61 10.03
CA VAL A 6 -16.06 21.44 9.44
C VAL A 6 -17.12 22.29 10.13
N GLY A 7 -16.81 22.85 11.30
CA GLY A 7 -17.70 23.72 12.08
C GLY A 7 -17.03 24.22 13.34
N PHE A 8 -17.82 24.90 14.19
CA PHE A 8 -17.42 25.33 15.52
C PHE A 8 -18.54 25.02 16.52
N TYR A 9 -18.14 24.46 17.65
CA TYR A 9 -18.99 24.41 18.83
C TYR A 9 -18.48 25.45 19.83
N ASN A 10 -19.22 26.54 20.00
CA ASN A 10 -18.74 27.77 20.66
C ASN A 10 -17.42 28.24 20.01
N ASN A 11 -16.33 28.35 20.81
CA ASN A 11 -15.00 28.74 20.32
C ASN A 11 -14.09 27.54 19.99
N SER A 12 -14.60 26.30 20.05
CA SER A 12 -13.84 25.08 19.74
C SER A 12 -14.11 24.62 18.32
N PRO A 13 -13.09 24.42 17.47
CA PRO A 13 -13.31 23.91 16.12
C PRO A 13 -13.76 22.45 16.16
N GLU A 14 -14.80 22.15 15.41
CA GLU A 14 -15.16 20.78 15.04
C GLU A 14 -14.31 20.35 13.87
N VAL A 15 -13.60 19.23 14.02
CA VAL A 15 -12.64 18.76 13.03
C VAL A 15 -12.99 17.38 12.51
N GLU A 16 -12.94 17.23 11.20
CA GLU A 16 -12.96 15.95 10.51
C GLU A 16 -11.52 15.51 10.23
N PHE A 17 -11.19 14.27 10.62
CA PHE A 17 -9.89 13.69 10.29
C PHE A 17 -9.84 13.36 8.80
N LEU A 18 -8.84 13.87 8.08
CA LEU A 18 -8.65 13.61 6.67
C LEU A 18 -7.62 12.48 6.44
N TYR A 19 -6.38 12.66 6.92
CA TYR A 19 -5.31 11.69 6.73
C TYR A 19 -4.09 11.98 7.62
N ARG A 20 -3.19 11.01 7.70
CA ARG A 20 -1.87 11.21 8.31
C ARG A 20 -0.88 11.72 7.27
N LYS A 21 -0.22 12.83 7.54
CA LYS A 21 0.73 13.50 6.63
C LYS A 21 1.80 12.56 6.03
N ASN A 22 2.22 11.56 6.79
CA ASN A 22 3.27 10.61 6.38
C ASN A 22 2.71 9.32 5.70
N GLN A 23 1.42 9.26 5.38
CA GLN A 23 0.77 8.10 4.74
C GLN A 23 0.17 8.46 3.38
N ILE A 24 0.86 9.36 2.67
CA ILE A 24 0.50 9.77 1.32
C ILE A 24 1.63 9.37 0.37
N LEU A 25 1.27 8.71 -0.73
CA LEU A 25 2.13 8.58 -1.89
C LEU A 25 1.97 9.83 -2.75
N ASN A 26 3.06 10.51 -3.01
CA ASN A 26 3.07 11.73 -3.80
C ASN A 26 4.38 11.84 -4.58
N MET A 27 4.45 11.18 -5.73
CA MET A 27 5.64 11.12 -6.57
C MET A 27 5.65 12.21 -7.64
N VAL A 28 4.46 12.55 -8.16
CA VAL A 28 4.26 13.53 -9.25
C VAL A 28 3.01 14.39 -9.03
N SER A 29 2.72 14.71 -7.78
CA SER A 29 1.58 15.54 -7.31
C SER A 29 0.21 14.83 -7.33
N GLU A 30 0.18 13.51 -7.38
CA GLU A 30 -1.06 12.70 -7.40
C GLU A 30 -1.72 12.50 -6.03
N LYS A 31 -0.98 12.71 -4.94
CA LYS A 31 -1.47 12.69 -3.54
C LYS A 31 -2.39 11.50 -3.23
N THR A 32 -1.92 10.27 -3.53
CA THR A 32 -2.68 9.04 -3.22
C THR A 32 -2.61 8.74 -1.72
N ASN A 33 -3.72 8.86 -1.03
CA ASN A 33 -3.84 8.66 0.42
C ASN A 33 -4.24 7.21 0.77
N GLU A 34 -4.29 6.91 2.08
CA GLU A 34 -4.64 5.59 2.60
C GLU A 34 -6.04 5.14 2.17
N GLU A 35 -7.01 6.05 2.07
CA GLU A 35 -8.37 5.74 1.64
C GLU A 35 -8.41 5.26 0.19
N HIS A 36 -7.75 5.98 -0.73
CA HIS A 36 -7.61 5.58 -2.12
C HIS A 36 -7.01 4.18 -2.24
N LEU A 37 -5.93 3.90 -1.49
CA LEU A 37 -5.25 2.61 -1.50
C LEU A 37 -6.15 1.49 -0.96
N THR A 38 -6.76 1.72 0.21
CA THR A 38 -7.61 0.71 0.88
C THR A 38 -8.83 0.36 0.05
N THR A 39 -9.49 1.36 -0.54
CA THR A 39 -10.65 1.15 -1.42
C THR A 39 -10.27 0.35 -2.66
N SER A 40 -9.15 0.72 -3.31
CA SER A 40 -8.67 0.05 -4.52
C SER A 40 -8.24 -1.40 -4.25
N ILE A 41 -7.59 -1.64 -3.12
CA ILE A 41 -7.19 -2.99 -2.71
C ILE A 41 -8.41 -3.84 -2.38
N LYS A 42 -9.40 -3.31 -1.64
CA LYS A 42 -10.65 -4.04 -1.35
C LYS A 42 -11.39 -4.43 -2.63
N GLU A 43 -11.49 -3.53 -3.61
CA GLU A 43 -12.09 -3.82 -4.91
C GLU A 43 -11.32 -4.94 -5.65
N THR A 44 -9.99 -4.85 -5.67
CA THR A 44 -9.12 -5.85 -6.32
C THR A 44 -9.22 -7.22 -5.66
N VAL A 45 -9.15 -7.27 -4.33
CA VAL A 45 -9.26 -8.48 -3.52
C VAL A 45 -10.59 -9.18 -3.76
N LYS A 46 -11.70 -8.42 -3.72
CA LYS A 46 -13.04 -8.95 -3.96
C LYS A 46 -13.19 -9.49 -5.39
N LYS A 47 -12.70 -8.75 -6.39
CA LYS A 47 -12.84 -9.11 -7.81
C LYS A 47 -12.07 -10.36 -8.19
N LEU A 48 -10.92 -10.60 -7.57
CA LEU A 48 -10.01 -11.69 -7.92
C LEU A 48 -9.98 -12.82 -6.86
N ASP A 49 -10.88 -12.75 -5.87
CA ASP A 49 -11.00 -13.71 -4.77
C ASP A 49 -9.65 -13.98 -4.07
N LEU A 50 -9.00 -12.88 -3.65
CA LEU A 50 -7.72 -12.96 -2.96
C LEU A 50 -7.94 -13.01 -1.44
N SER A 51 -7.29 -13.95 -0.75
CA SER A 51 -7.28 -14.00 0.72
C SER A 51 -6.15 -13.13 1.28
N LEU A 52 -6.29 -11.79 1.18
CA LEU A 52 -5.29 -10.85 1.66
C LEU A 52 -5.25 -10.84 3.20
N VAL A 53 -4.06 -11.04 3.76
CA VAL A 53 -3.79 -10.93 5.21
C VAL A 53 -3.54 -9.48 5.58
N ASP A 54 -2.58 -8.85 4.90
CA ASP A 54 -2.23 -7.44 5.12
C ASP A 54 -1.41 -6.91 3.95
N TYR A 55 -1.16 -5.58 3.93
CA TYR A 55 -0.36 -4.95 2.89
C TYR A 55 0.37 -3.71 3.39
N THR A 56 1.41 -3.35 2.64
CA THR A 56 2.06 -2.05 2.71
C THR A 56 2.52 -1.61 1.33
N THR A 57 2.78 -0.32 1.15
CA THR A 57 3.13 0.25 -0.15
C THR A 57 4.32 1.18 -0.01
N ILE A 58 5.19 1.19 -1.00
CA ILE A 58 6.32 2.12 -1.12
C ILE A 58 6.32 2.84 -2.46
N PRO A 59 6.83 4.08 -2.52
CA PRO A 59 7.21 4.69 -3.79
C PRO A 59 8.52 4.04 -4.29
N ASP A 60 8.61 3.72 -5.57
CA ASP A 60 9.79 3.16 -6.23
C ASP A 60 10.25 4.11 -7.35
N ASN A 61 11.34 4.82 -7.10
CA ASN A 61 12.01 5.71 -8.04
C ASN A 61 13.24 5.06 -8.71
N SER A 62 13.42 3.75 -8.56
CA SER A 62 14.54 3.03 -9.20
C SER A 62 14.35 2.87 -10.71
N ILE A 63 13.17 3.17 -11.21
CA ILE A 63 12.83 3.21 -12.64
C ILE A 63 12.25 4.57 -13.03
N THR A 64 12.27 4.90 -14.32
CA THR A 64 11.64 6.11 -14.87
C THR A 64 10.63 5.73 -15.96
N PRO A 65 9.36 6.16 -15.84
CA PRO A 65 8.78 6.84 -14.70
C PRO A 65 8.69 5.95 -13.45
N GLY A 66 8.68 6.57 -12.27
CA GLY A 66 8.54 5.86 -11.00
C GLY A 66 7.17 5.17 -10.86
N ARG A 67 7.02 4.32 -9.87
CA ARG A 67 5.79 3.55 -9.62
C ARG A 67 5.54 3.31 -8.13
N TYR A 68 4.36 2.80 -7.82
CA TYR A 68 4.07 2.20 -6.51
C TYR A 68 4.44 0.73 -6.49
N VAL A 69 5.04 0.26 -5.40
CA VAL A 69 5.27 -1.17 -5.14
C VAL A 69 4.45 -1.57 -3.93
N PHE A 70 3.55 -2.53 -4.12
CA PHE A 70 2.71 -3.10 -3.08
C PHE A 70 3.31 -4.41 -2.59
N TYR A 71 3.46 -4.56 -1.30
CA TYR A 71 3.82 -5.79 -0.64
C TYR A 71 2.56 -6.44 -0.07
N PHE A 72 2.16 -7.59 -0.60
CA PHE A 72 0.97 -8.33 -0.20
C PHE A 72 1.34 -9.62 0.50
N GLU A 73 0.80 -9.84 1.69
CA GLU A 73 0.75 -11.16 2.31
C GLU A 73 -0.64 -11.76 2.09
N ILE A 74 -0.69 -12.95 1.51
CA ILE A 74 -1.94 -13.64 1.15
C ILE A 74 -1.91 -15.06 1.67
N ARG A 75 -3.08 -15.64 1.95
CA ARG A 75 -3.22 -17.03 2.41
C ARG A 75 -3.32 -18.04 1.28
N ASN A 76 -4.00 -17.66 0.20
CA ASN A 76 -4.18 -18.55 -0.95
C ASN A 76 -2.94 -18.57 -1.85
N ASN A 77 -2.67 -19.73 -2.44
CA ASN A 77 -1.61 -19.85 -3.43
C ASN A 77 -2.00 -19.12 -4.71
N ILE A 78 -1.10 -18.27 -5.18
CA ILE A 78 -1.25 -17.56 -6.47
C ILE A 78 -0.21 -18.09 -7.44
N SER A 79 -0.63 -18.40 -8.66
CA SER A 79 0.30 -18.73 -9.73
C SER A 79 0.98 -17.46 -10.27
N LYS A 80 2.22 -17.57 -10.70
CA LYS A 80 3.00 -16.46 -11.28
C LYS A 80 2.25 -15.74 -12.42
N ASN A 81 1.48 -16.49 -13.20
CA ASN A 81 0.71 -15.96 -14.33
C ASN A 81 -0.42 -14.99 -13.91
N LYS A 82 -0.95 -15.14 -12.68
CA LYS A 82 -2.00 -14.25 -12.16
C LYS A 82 -1.47 -12.89 -11.68
N VAL A 83 -0.16 -12.77 -11.43
CA VAL A 83 0.44 -11.53 -10.88
C VAL A 83 0.12 -10.33 -11.76
N LYS A 84 0.34 -10.45 -13.07
CA LYS A 84 0.06 -9.37 -14.03
C LYS A 84 -1.41 -8.94 -14.00
N THR A 85 -2.33 -9.89 -13.96
CA THR A 85 -3.78 -9.60 -13.86
C THR A 85 -4.13 -8.85 -12.58
N ILE A 86 -3.47 -9.19 -11.45
CA ILE A 86 -3.69 -8.52 -10.17
C ILE A 86 -3.15 -7.08 -10.24
N GLU A 87 -1.95 -6.87 -10.79
CA GLU A 87 -1.35 -5.54 -11.00
C GLU A 87 -2.22 -4.64 -11.89
N GLU A 88 -2.72 -5.17 -13.01
CA GLU A 88 -3.61 -4.43 -13.92
C GLU A 88 -4.95 -4.10 -13.28
N THR A 89 -5.50 -5.02 -12.47
CA THR A 89 -6.77 -4.80 -11.78
C THR A 89 -6.61 -3.74 -10.70
N LEU A 90 -5.50 -3.79 -9.94
CA LEU A 90 -5.20 -2.80 -8.94
C LEU A 90 -4.94 -1.41 -9.56
N ASP A 91 -4.19 -1.33 -10.66
CA ASP A 91 -3.97 -0.07 -11.39
C ASP A 91 -5.31 0.58 -11.79
N ARG A 92 -6.22 -0.20 -12.39
CA ARG A 92 -7.56 0.29 -12.76
C ARG A 92 -8.35 0.78 -11.55
N ALA A 93 -8.29 0.06 -10.43
CA ALA A 93 -8.99 0.44 -9.20
C ALA A 93 -8.43 1.76 -8.61
N ILE A 94 -7.11 1.94 -8.59
CA ILE A 94 -6.48 3.19 -8.12
C ILE A 94 -6.83 4.35 -9.06
N ARG A 95 -6.80 4.15 -10.36
CA ARG A 95 -7.18 5.17 -11.35
C ARG A 95 -8.63 5.62 -11.18
N LYS A 96 -9.52 4.71 -10.83
CA LYS A 96 -10.94 5.00 -10.54
C LYS A 96 -11.11 5.79 -9.23
N SER A 97 -10.33 5.47 -8.19
CA SER A 97 -10.44 6.10 -6.87
C SER A 97 -9.72 7.44 -6.78
N ASN A 98 -8.68 7.68 -7.61
CA ASN A 98 -7.87 8.90 -7.61
C ASN A 98 -7.65 9.45 -9.02
N LEU A 99 -8.37 10.51 -9.36
CA LEU A 99 -8.28 11.16 -10.69
C LEU A 99 -6.88 11.75 -10.97
N ALA A 100 -6.17 12.22 -9.96
CA ALA A 100 -4.82 12.75 -10.15
C ALA A 100 -3.82 11.62 -10.49
N TYR A 101 -3.98 10.44 -9.86
CA TYR A 101 -3.25 9.24 -10.24
C TYR A 101 -3.60 8.80 -11.67
N ASP A 102 -4.87 8.79 -12.06
CA ASP A 102 -5.29 8.44 -13.43
C ASP A 102 -4.64 9.37 -14.47
N ARG A 103 -4.64 10.69 -14.21
CA ARG A 103 -3.97 11.68 -15.07
C ARG A 103 -2.46 11.43 -15.16
N ALA A 104 -1.80 11.13 -14.03
CA ALA A 104 -0.37 10.82 -14.00
C ALA A 104 -0.04 9.55 -14.82
N ARG A 105 -0.90 8.51 -14.74
CA ARG A 105 -0.80 7.28 -15.54
C ARG A 105 -1.00 7.54 -17.04
N LYS A 106 -2.05 8.30 -17.41
CA LYS A 106 -2.33 8.66 -18.83
C LYS A 106 -1.21 9.47 -19.47
N ASN A 107 -0.58 10.35 -18.69
CA ASN A 107 0.51 11.21 -19.15
C ASN A 107 1.91 10.56 -19.02
N ASN A 108 1.99 9.27 -18.77
CA ASN A 108 3.24 8.51 -18.57
C ASN A 108 4.17 9.12 -17.51
N LYS A 109 3.62 9.81 -16.49
CA LYS A 109 4.38 10.34 -15.34
C LYS A 109 4.56 9.31 -14.23
N LEU A 110 3.73 8.27 -14.20
CA LEU A 110 3.85 7.10 -13.33
C LEU A 110 3.77 5.82 -14.15
N ALA A 111 4.60 4.83 -13.80
CA ALA A 111 4.49 3.48 -14.35
C ALA A 111 3.38 2.68 -13.63
N GLN A 112 2.99 1.55 -14.22
CA GLN A 112 2.05 0.62 -13.62
C GLN A 112 2.56 0.14 -12.25
N PRO A 113 1.70 0.01 -11.24
CA PRO A 113 2.09 -0.49 -9.93
C PRO A 113 2.59 -1.93 -10.04
N LYS A 114 3.52 -2.27 -9.16
CA LYS A 114 4.07 -3.63 -9.02
C LYS A 114 3.58 -4.25 -7.74
N ILE A 115 3.28 -5.55 -7.79
CA ILE A 115 2.95 -6.34 -6.60
C ILE A 115 4.09 -7.31 -6.30
N VAL A 116 4.51 -7.33 -5.04
CA VAL A 116 5.48 -8.27 -4.48
C VAL A 116 4.75 -9.08 -3.41
N PHE A 117 4.64 -10.38 -3.61
CA PHE A 117 4.06 -11.26 -2.61
C PHE A 117 5.09 -11.59 -1.54
N LEU A 118 4.61 -11.68 -0.30
CA LEU A 118 5.40 -11.97 0.88
C LEU A 118 5.11 -13.40 1.37
N ALA A 119 6.10 -14.00 2.01
CA ALA A 119 5.92 -15.23 2.76
C ALA A 119 4.93 -15.03 3.92
N SER A 120 4.27 -16.10 4.34
CA SER A 120 3.36 -16.09 5.49
C SER A 120 4.07 -15.56 6.73
N ASP A 121 3.31 -14.90 7.62
CA ASP A 121 3.76 -14.31 8.88
C ASP A 121 4.70 -13.10 8.76
N THR A 122 4.95 -12.60 7.56
CA THR A 122 5.83 -11.43 7.38
C THR A 122 5.30 -10.20 8.13
N PHE A 123 3.99 -9.93 8.08
CA PHE A 123 3.44 -8.77 8.79
C PHE A 123 3.35 -8.98 10.31
N ASN A 124 3.37 -10.20 10.82
CA ASN A 124 3.57 -10.45 12.24
C ASN A 124 4.99 -10.08 12.68
N LEU A 125 6.02 -10.41 11.89
CA LEU A 125 7.41 -9.96 12.13
C LEU A 125 7.51 -8.42 12.12
N VAL A 126 6.78 -7.75 11.21
CA VAL A 126 6.71 -6.28 11.19
C VAL A 126 6.10 -5.74 12.48
N LYS A 127 4.98 -6.32 12.95
CA LYS A 127 4.33 -5.91 14.21
C LYS A 127 5.24 -6.11 15.42
N GLU A 128 5.93 -7.26 15.51
CA GLU A 128 6.91 -7.53 16.57
C GLU A 128 8.07 -6.53 16.56
N SER A 129 8.58 -6.17 15.39
CA SER A 129 9.61 -5.15 15.24
C SER A 129 9.16 -3.77 15.73
N LEU A 130 7.88 -3.44 15.56
CA LEU A 130 7.29 -2.20 16.07
C LEU A 130 7.06 -2.25 17.59
N MET A 131 6.69 -3.42 18.15
CA MET A 131 6.58 -3.63 19.60
C MET A 131 7.91 -3.40 20.32
N LYS A 132 9.01 -3.92 19.79
CA LYS A 132 10.36 -3.73 20.36
C LYS A 132 10.77 -2.26 20.45
N LYS A 133 10.07 -1.35 19.76
CA LYS A 133 10.27 0.10 19.81
C LYS A 133 9.37 0.80 20.83
N GLY A 134 8.71 0.06 21.74
CA GLY A 134 7.87 0.63 22.80
C GLY A 134 6.46 1.00 22.39
N ILE A 135 5.99 0.58 21.20
CA ILE A 135 4.62 0.81 20.78
C ILE A 135 3.71 -0.26 21.43
N SER A 136 2.65 0.17 22.12
CA SER A 136 1.69 -0.73 22.76
C SER A 136 1.04 -1.70 21.75
N LYS A 137 0.91 -2.97 22.13
CA LYS A 137 0.35 -4.05 21.30
C LYS A 137 -1.00 -3.69 20.67
N ASN A 138 -1.84 -2.96 21.38
CA ASN A 138 -3.18 -2.57 20.94
C ASN A 138 -3.19 -1.40 19.94
N GLN A 139 -2.05 -0.71 19.76
CA GLN A 139 -1.91 0.44 18.86
C GLN A 139 -1.09 0.13 17.61
N ILE A 140 -0.61 -1.11 17.48
CA ILE A 140 0.26 -1.49 16.37
C ILE A 140 -0.56 -1.76 15.13
N LYS A 141 -0.49 -0.82 14.19
CA LYS A 141 -0.96 -1.00 12.81
C LYS A 141 0.22 -1.01 11.85
N VAL A 142 0.22 -1.93 10.91
CA VAL A 142 1.16 -1.91 9.79
C VAL A 142 0.91 -0.62 9.00
N PRO A 143 1.93 0.24 8.79
CA PRO A 143 1.75 1.45 8.00
C PRO A 143 1.40 1.09 6.55
N ARG A 144 0.37 1.73 6.01
CA ARG A 144 -0.09 1.51 4.62
C ARG A 144 0.89 2.06 3.60
N VAL A 145 1.63 3.11 3.98
CA VAL A 145 2.68 3.72 3.17
C VAL A 145 3.97 3.79 3.98
N ILE A 146 5.06 3.29 3.40
CA ILE A 146 6.40 3.36 3.99
C ILE A 146 7.26 4.27 3.12
N THR A 147 7.67 5.42 3.66
CA THR A 147 8.60 6.33 2.99
C THR A 147 10.01 6.25 3.56
N ASN A 148 10.16 6.09 4.88
CA ASN A 148 11.45 6.19 5.57
C ASN A 148 11.70 5.14 6.67
N ASN A 149 10.96 4.02 6.71
CA ASN A 149 11.18 2.99 7.74
C ASN A 149 12.06 1.85 7.24
N LYS A 150 13.37 2.01 7.36
CA LYS A 150 14.38 1.02 6.94
C LYS A 150 14.16 -0.38 7.55
N ASN A 151 13.70 -0.47 8.80
CA ASN A 151 13.47 -1.76 9.46
C ASN A 151 12.34 -2.54 8.78
N ILE A 152 11.20 -1.90 8.54
CA ILE A 152 10.08 -2.56 7.86
C ILE A 152 10.49 -2.94 6.43
N LEU A 153 11.17 -2.04 5.71
CA LEU A 153 11.69 -2.32 4.36
C LEU A 153 12.63 -3.54 4.34
N ASN A 154 13.51 -3.67 5.33
CA ASN A 154 14.39 -4.83 5.45
C ASN A 154 13.59 -6.13 5.68
N ILE A 155 12.57 -6.10 6.56
CA ILE A 155 11.73 -7.28 6.83
C ILE A 155 11.00 -7.71 5.55
N VAL A 156 10.29 -6.81 4.88
CA VAL A 156 9.51 -7.16 3.67
C VAL A 156 10.42 -7.57 2.52
N ASN A 157 11.61 -6.98 2.38
CA ASN A 157 12.55 -7.36 1.33
C ASN A 157 13.18 -8.74 1.54
N LYS A 158 13.46 -9.13 2.78
CA LYS A 158 13.99 -10.46 3.12
C LYS A 158 12.95 -11.57 2.95
N ASN A 159 11.67 -11.25 3.10
CA ASN A 159 10.57 -12.22 3.09
C ASN A 159 9.76 -12.20 1.79
N LYS A 160 10.34 -11.74 0.68
CA LYS A 160 9.72 -11.84 -0.65
C LYS A 160 9.49 -13.30 -1.03
N LEU A 161 8.29 -13.62 -1.50
CA LEU A 161 7.99 -14.96 -2.01
C LEU A 161 8.86 -15.25 -3.24
N LYS A 162 9.64 -16.33 -3.14
CA LYS A 162 10.44 -16.83 -4.26
C LYS A 162 9.57 -17.83 -5.05
N TRP A 163 9.27 -17.49 -6.29
CA TRP A 163 8.60 -18.44 -7.19
C TRP A 163 9.58 -19.56 -7.53
N LYS A 164 9.23 -20.80 -7.18
CA LYS A 164 10.00 -21.96 -7.65
C LYS A 164 9.94 -21.96 -9.17
N SER A 165 11.07 -21.94 -9.85
CA SER A 165 11.15 -22.34 -11.26
C SER A 165 10.65 -23.78 -11.32
N LYS A 166 9.65 -24.07 -12.17
CA LYS A 166 9.36 -25.46 -12.51
C LYS A 166 10.65 -25.99 -13.12
N SER A 167 11.30 -26.92 -12.38
CA SER A 167 12.30 -27.78 -13.00
C SER A 167 11.54 -28.58 -14.08
N THR A 168 11.91 -28.35 -15.32
CA THR A 168 11.49 -29.15 -16.48
C THR A 168 12.06 -30.54 -16.34
#